data_9dd43e4eff8a245b5f8271f71285b55e
#
_entry.id   9dd43e4eff8a245b5f8271f71285b55e
#
_cell.length_a   1.000
_cell.length_b   1.000
_cell.length_c   1.000
_cell.angle_alpha   90.00
_cell.angle_beta   90.00
_cell.angle_gamma   90.00
#
_symmetry.space_group_name_H-M   'P 1'
#
loop_
_entity.id
_entity.type
_entity.pdbx_description
1 polymer ?
#
loop_
_entity_poly.entity_id
_entity_poly.type
_entity_poly.pdbx_seq_one_letter_code
_entity_poly.pdbx_strand_id
1 'polypeptide(L)'
;MIKLLLEGKPAAIGELRDKFERKIRNREWKIDMLMKTDTLQDSLDKYRAKIAGSARNRAAAYELAMASGRNYKPGDQISYYIKTTPKRVPAYEAAKLASEFDPKSRDENVDYYIAKLDDLLKKFEQITAVSASTQKSLAF
;
A
#
# COMPACT_ATOMS: atom_id res chain seq x y z
N MET A 1 -4.36 -4.67 6.31
CA MET A 1 -3.71 -4.29 7.60
C MET A 1 -4.60 -3.42 8.48
N ILE A 2 -5.19 -2.36 7.96
CA ILE A 2 -5.94 -1.40 8.80
C ILE A 2 -7.14 -2.04 9.50
N LYS A 3 -7.84 -2.95 8.84
CA LYS A 3 -8.97 -3.68 9.41
C LYS A 3 -8.54 -4.52 10.63
N LEU A 4 -7.39 -5.18 10.54
CA LEU A 4 -6.84 -5.96 11.65
C LEU A 4 -6.43 -5.08 12.82
N LEU A 5 -5.90 -3.89 12.56
CA LEU A 5 -5.55 -2.92 13.59
C LEU A 5 -6.78 -2.39 14.31
N LEU A 6 -7.89 -2.15 13.59
CA LEU A 6 -9.15 -1.67 14.17
C LEU A 6 -9.83 -2.71 15.05
N GLU A 7 -9.63 -4.00 14.80
CA GLU A 7 -10.16 -5.11 15.60
C GLU A 7 -9.37 -5.30 16.89
N GLY A 8 -8.14 -4.77 16.99
CA GLY A 8 -7.29 -4.87 18.18
C GLY A 8 -7.64 -3.85 19.26
N LYS A 9 -7.44 -4.23 20.52
CA LYS A 9 -7.57 -3.29 21.64
C LYS A 9 -6.40 -2.30 21.61
N PRO A 10 -6.60 -1.01 21.96
CA PRO A 10 -5.53 -0.02 21.95
C PRO A 10 -4.28 -0.42 22.78
N ALA A 11 -4.47 -1.10 23.89
CA ALA A 11 -3.37 -1.58 24.75
C ALA A 11 -2.51 -2.67 24.08
N ALA A 12 -3.05 -3.36 23.07
CA ALA A 12 -2.37 -4.47 22.39
C ALA A 12 -1.75 -4.04 21.03
N ILE A 13 -1.81 -2.77 20.67
CA ILE A 13 -1.31 -2.27 19.37
C ILE A 13 0.18 -2.56 19.20
N GLY A 14 1.00 -2.36 20.23
CA GLY A 14 2.42 -2.65 20.19
C GLY A 14 2.72 -4.12 19.91
N GLU A 15 1.98 -5.02 20.55
CA GLU A 15 2.10 -6.46 20.33
C GLU A 15 1.65 -6.86 18.94
N LEU A 16 0.55 -6.27 18.43
CA LEU A 16 0.07 -6.48 17.08
C LEU A 16 1.09 -6.01 16.04
N ARG A 17 1.68 -4.84 16.28
CA ARG A 17 2.73 -4.31 15.40
C ARG A 17 3.90 -5.27 15.30
N ASP A 18 4.39 -5.79 16.41
CA ASP A 18 5.52 -6.72 16.45
C ASP A 18 5.16 -8.05 15.75
N LYS A 19 3.94 -8.53 15.95
CA LYS A 19 3.43 -9.72 15.27
C LYS A 19 3.37 -9.53 13.76
N PHE A 20 2.87 -8.39 13.31
CA PHE A 20 2.77 -8.07 11.88
C PHE A 20 4.16 -7.89 11.27
N GLU A 21 5.08 -7.22 11.97
CA GLU A 21 6.46 -7.08 11.51
C GLU A 21 7.13 -8.44 11.30
N ARG A 22 6.99 -9.35 12.27
CA ARG A 22 7.54 -10.70 12.13
C ARG A 22 6.96 -11.44 10.94
N LYS A 23 5.66 -11.36 10.72
CA LYS A 23 5.00 -12.01 9.57
C LYS A 23 5.46 -11.42 8.24
N ILE A 24 5.66 -10.11 8.18
CA ILE A 24 6.19 -9.46 6.97
C ILE A 24 7.64 -9.88 6.74
N ARG A 25 8.49 -9.86 7.76
CA ARG A 25 9.91 -10.25 7.65
C ARG A 25 10.09 -11.72 7.29
N ASN A 26 9.25 -12.58 7.83
CA ASN A 26 9.28 -14.02 7.54
C ASN A 26 8.54 -14.38 6.25
N ARG A 27 7.96 -13.39 5.56
CA ARG A 27 7.21 -13.57 4.31
C ARG A 27 6.07 -14.58 4.44
N GLU A 28 5.38 -14.55 5.58
CA GLU A 28 4.28 -15.46 5.89
C GLU A 28 2.93 -14.97 5.37
N TRP A 29 2.80 -13.66 5.12
CA TRP A 29 1.53 -13.10 4.63
C TRP A 29 1.36 -13.38 3.14
N LYS A 30 0.12 -13.74 2.78
CA LYS A 30 -0.27 -13.81 1.37
C LYS A 30 -0.17 -12.42 0.74
N ILE A 31 0.11 -12.38 -0.55
CA ILE A 31 0.23 -11.10 -1.27
C ILE A 31 -1.05 -10.26 -1.18
N ASP A 32 -2.21 -10.90 -1.02
CA ASP A 32 -3.50 -10.24 -0.84
C ASP A 32 -3.50 -9.27 0.35
N MET A 33 -2.70 -9.54 1.37
CA MET A 33 -2.57 -8.69 2.56
C MET A 33 -1.70 -7.46 2.31
N LEU A 34 -0.83 -7.50 1.32
CA LEU A 34 0.15 -6.45 1.03
C LEU A 34 -0.21 -5.66 -0.24
N MET A 35 -0.89 -6.26 -1.19
CA MET A 35 -1.22 -5.61 -2.46
C MET A 35 -2.17 -4.44 -2.28
N LYS A 36 -2.08 -3.49 -3.21
CA LYS A 36 -2.99 -2.37 -3.34
C LYS A 36 -3.77 -2.51 -4.64
N THR A 37 -5.06 -2.19 -4.61
CA THR A 37 -5.92 -2.17 -5.80
C THR A 37 -6.37 -0.74 -6.05
N ASP A 38 -6.05 -0.23 -7.23
CA ASP A 38 -6.48 1.09 -7.68
C ASP A 38 -7.41 0.95 -8.89
N THR A 39 -8.46 1.78 -8.91
CA THR A 39 -9.36 1.89 -10.06
C THR A 39 -8.85 2.97 -10.99
N LEU A 40 -8.72 2.66 -12.28
CA LEU A 40 -8.32 3.63 -13.29
C LEU A 40 -9.51 4.55 -13.58
N GLN A 41 -9.40 5.83 -13.23
CA GLN A 41 -10.45 6.81 -13.45
C GLN A 41 -10.35 7.46 -14.84
N ASP A 42 -9.11 7.64 -15.30
CA ASP A 42 -8.82 8.25 -16.61
C ASP A 42 -8.42 7.18 -17.62
N SER A 43 -8.61 7.48 -18.92
CA SER A 43 -8.01 6.66 -19.97
C SER A 43 -6.49 6.76 -19.92
N LEU A 44 -5.80 5.76 -20.49
CA LEU A 44 -4.33 5.79 -20.55
C LEU A 44 -3.82 6.97 -21.39
N ASP A 45 -4.54 7.35 -22.45
CA ASP A 45 -4.17 8.51 -23.27
C ASP A 45 -4.25 9.81 -22.48
N LYS A 46 -5.29 9.97 -21.66
CA LYS A 46 -5.44 11.13 -20.78
C LYS A 46 -4.35 11.18 -19.74
N TYR A 47 -3.98 10.03 -19.15
CA TYR A 47 -2.88 9.93 -18.21
C TYR A 47 -1.55 10.30 -18.88
N ARG A 48 -1.26 9.79 -20.07
CA ARG A 48 -0.05 10.13 -20.82
C ARG A 48 0.07 11.64 -21.06
N ALA A 49 -1.04 12.27 -21.40
CA ALA A 49 -1.07 13.74 -21.60
C ALA A 49 -0.74 14.49 -20.30
N LYS A 50 -1.23 14.02 -19.16
CA LYS A 50 -0.96 14.63 -17.86
C LYS A 50 0.52 14.53 -17.45
N ILE A 51 1.17 13.39 -17.71
CA ILE A 51 2.57 13.17 -17.31
C ILE A 51 3.57 13.77 -18.30
N ALA A 52 3.15 14.11 -19.52
CA ALA A 52 4.03 14.68 -20.54
C ALA A 52 4.72 15.98 -20.09
N GLY A 53 4.10 16.72 -19.18
CA GLY A 53 4.65 17.97 -18.64
C GLY A 53 5.29 17.87 -17.27
N SER A 54 5.18 16.73 -16.57
CA SER A 54 5.71 16.59 -15.20
C SER A 54 5.87 15.13 -14.78
N ALA A 55 7.09 14.77 -14.35
CA ALA A 55 7.38 13.47 -13.75
C ALA A 55 6.73 13.30 -12.37
N ARG A 56 6.22 14.37 -11.75
CA ARG A 56 5.67 14.33 -10.38
C ARG A 56 4.32 13.63 -10.26
N ASN A 57 3.61 13.45 -11.36
CA ASN A 57 2.25 12.91 -11.36
C ASN A 57 2.19 11.45 -11.81
N ARG A 58 3.29 10.73 -11.77
CA ARG A 58 3.33 9.33 -12.16
C ARG A 58 2.69 8.45 -11.09
N ALA A 59 1.79 7.57 -11.51
CA ALA A 59 1.04 6.66 -10.65
C ALA A 59 1.33 5.21 -11.02
N ALA A 60 1.61 4.38 -10.01
CA ALA A 60 2.00 2.99 -10.20
C ALA A 60 0.99 2.18 -11.03
N ALA A 61 -0.31 2.31 -10.74
CA ALA A 61 -1.34 1.56 -11.47
C ALA A 61 -1.36 1.89 -12.96
N TYR A 62 -1.27 3.18 -13.32
CA TYR A 62 -1.24 3.61 -14.72
C TYR A 62 0.05 3.18 -15.43
N GLU A 63 1.19 3.29 -14.74
CA GLU A 63 2.47 2.86 -15.31
C GLU A 63 2.46 1.35 -15.62
N LEU A 64 1.91 0.54 -14.72
CA LEU A 64 1.77 -0.91 -14.92
C LEU A 64 0.79 -1.21 -16.05
N ALA A 65 -0.32 -0.49 -16.13
CA ALA A 65 -1.29 -0.66 -17.21
C ALA A 65 -0.66 -0.40 -18.58
N MET A 66 0.11 0.68 -18.70
CA MET A 66 0.83 1.01 -19.94
C MET A 66 1.88 -0.05 -20.28
N ALA A 67 2.66 -0.48 -19.30
CA ALA A 67 3.72 -1.47 -19.50
C ALA A 67 3.18 -2.85 -19.88
N SER A 68 1.97 -3.20 -19.45
CA SER A 68 1.36 -4.51 -19.74
C SER A 68 0.97 -4.69 -21.22
N GLY A 69 0.81 -3.60 -21.95
CA GLY A 69 0.33 -3.63 -23.33
C GLY A 69 -1.14 -4.02 -23.51
N ARG A 70 -1.88 -4.17 -22.42
CA ARG A 70 -3.31 -4.49 -22.45
C ARG A 70 -4.15 -3.22 -22.61
N ASN A 71 -5.34 -3.38 -23.21
CA ASN A 71 -6.29 -2.29 -23.41
C ASN A 71 -7.12 -2.06 -22.14
N TYR A 72 -6.55 -1.34 -21.16
CA TYR A 72 -7.30 -0.94 -19.99
C TYR A 72 -8.20 0.25 -20.29
N LYS A 73 -9.38 0.26 -19.67
CA LYS A 73 -10.41 1.30 -19.83
C LYS A 73 -10.67 1.97 -18.49
N PRO A 74 -11.21 3.20 -18.45
CA PRO A 74 -11.70 3.79 -17.21
C PRO A 74 -12.68 2.85 -16.50
N GLY A 75 -12.52 2.69 -15.18
CA GLY A 75 -13.28 1.74 -14.38
C GLY A 75 -12.57 0.41 -14.14
N ASP A 76 -11.55 0.07 -14.91
CA ASP A 76 -10.76 -1.15 -14.67
C ASP A 76 -9.91 -1.01 -13.41
N GLN A 77 -9.68 -2.14 -12.75
CA GLN A 77 -8.89 -2.19 -11.52
C GLN A 77 -7.53 -2.82 -11.78
N ILE A 78 -6.50 -2.26 -11.14
CA ILE A 78 -5.14 -2.77 -11.15
C ILE A 78 -4.73 -3.11 -9.73
N SER A 79 -4.38 -4.37 -9.48
CA SER A 79 -3.82 -4.81 -8.21
C SER A 79 -2.31 -4.99 -8.35
N TYR A 80 -1.54 -4.41 -7.45
CA TYR A 80 -0.08 -4.45 -7.52
C TYR A 80 0.55 -4.47 -6.12
N TYR A 81 1.81 -4.84 -6.08
CA TYR A 81 2.63 -4.79 -4.88
C TYR A 81 3.99 -4.17 -5.22
N ILE A 82 4.72 -3.77 -4.19
CA ILE A 82 6.06 -3.20 -4.36
C ILE A 82 7.09 -4.31 -4.18
N LYS A 83 7.91 -4.52 -5.21
CA LYS A 83 8.97 -5.52 -5.19
C LYS A 83 10.29 -4.93 -4.68
N THR A 84 11.19 -5.80 -4.23
CA THR A 84 12.56 -5.44 -3.89
C THR A 84 13.31 -5.05 -5.15
N THR A 85 14.06 -3.95 -5.09
CA THR A 85 14.89 -3.47 -6.19
C THR A 85 16.34 -3.32 -5.73
N PRO A 86 17.34 -3.53 -6.62
CA PRO A 86 18.76 -3.38 -6.26
C PRO A 86 19.11 -1.96 -5.81
N LYS A 87 18.44 -0.94 -6.37
CA LYS A 87 18.63 0.46 -6.02
C LYS A 87 17.32 1.04 -5.54
N ARG A 88 17.41 2.08 -4.71
CA ARG A 88 16.23 2.82 -4.29
C ARG A 88 15.62 3.54 -5.49
N VAL A 89 14.36 3.23 -5.80
CA VAL A 89 13.62 3.81 -6.90
C VAL A 89 12.25 4.30 -6.39
N PRO A 90 11.58 5.22 -7.12
CA PRO A 90 10.21 5.59 -6.79
C PRO A 90 9.28 4.37 -6.82
N ALA A 91 8.20 4.42 -6.03
CA ALA A 91 7.26 3.30 -5.90
C ALA A 91 6.68 2.86 -7.25
N TYR A 92 6.41 3.78 -8.17
CA TYR A 92 5.86 3.44 -9.48
C TYR A 92 6.83 2.61 -10.33
N GLU A 93 8.14 2.70 -10.10
CA GLU A 93 9.14 1.88 -10.80
C GLU A 93 9.32 0.51 -10.14
N ALA A 94 9.03 0.39 -8.86
CA ALA A 94 9.13 -0.84 -8.09
C ALA A 94 7.83 -1.64 -8.07
N ALA A 95 6.74 -1.11 -8.62
CA ALA A 95 5.45 -1.78 -8.64
C ALA A 95 5.45 -2.95 -9.62
N LYS A 96 4.78 -4.03 -9.22
CA LYS A 96 4.61 -5.24 -10.02
C LYS A 96 3.17 -5.72 -9.89
N LEU A 97 2.59 -6.22 -10.97
CA LEU A 97 1.22 -6.74 -10.93
C LEU A 97 1.11 -7.89 -9.93
N ALA A 98 0.06 -7.87 -9.11
CA ALA A 98 -0.17 -8.92 -8.12
C ALA A 98 -0.34 -10.29 -8.78
N SER A 99 -0.88 -10.33 -9.99
CA SER A 99 -1.02 -11.56 -10.78
C SER A 99 0.32 -12.18 -11.17
N GLU A 100 1.40 -11.41 -11.18
CA GLU A 100 2.74 -11.87 -11.50
C GLU A 100 3.54 -12.31 -10.27
N PHE A 101 2.95 -12.21 -9.07
CA PHE A 101 3.59 -12.64 -7.84
C PHE A 101 3.76 -14.15 -7.81
N ASP A 102 4.98 -14.62 -7.55
CA ASP A 102 5.30 -16.04 -7.41
C ASP A 102 5.52 -16.39 -5.93
N PRO A 103 4.62 -17.18 -5.31
CA PRO A 103 4.77 -17.59 -3.91
C PRO A 103 6.04 -18.40 -3.63
N LYS A 104 6.62 -19.02 -4.66
CA LYS A 104 7.86 -19.81 -4.54
C LYS A 104 9.11 -18.95 -4.65
N SER A 105 9.01 -17.77 -5.26
CA SER A 105 10.12 -16.84 -5.47
C SER A 105 9.70 -15.44 -5.02
N ARG A 106 9.47 -15.31 -3.73
CA ARG A 106 8.90 -14.10 -3.13
C ARG A 106 9.86 -12.92 -3.24
N ASP A 107 9.36 -11.83 -3.81
CA ASP A 107 10.14 -10.63 -4.09
C ASP A 107 9.55 -9.34 -3.50
N GLU A 108 8.52 -9.46 -2.64
CA GLU A 108 7.95 -8.29 -1.98
C GLU A 108 9.01 -7.54 -1.16
N ASN A 109 8.95 -6.20 -1.19
CA ASN A 109 9.88 -5.35 -0.45
C ASN A 109 9.49 -5.28 1.02
N VAL A 110 10.13 -6.08 1.85
CA VAL A 110 9.86 -6.19 3.28
C VAL A 110 10.01 -4.83 3.98
N ASP A 111 11.09 -4.12 3.73
CA ASP A 111 11.34 -2.82 4.38
C ASP A 111 10.28 -1.78 4.02
N TYR A 112 9.83 -1.76 2.77
CA TYR A 112 8.74 -0.89 2.33
C TYR A 112 7.46 -1.15 3.12
N TYR A 113 7.08 -2.42 3.28
CA TYR A 113 5.85 -2.78 3.98
C TYR A 113 5.92 -2.57 5.49
N ILE A 114 7.09 -2.74 6.10
CA ILE A 114 7.29 -2.39 7.50
C ILE A 114 7.15 -0.88 7.71
N ALA A 115 7.71 -0.07 6.81
CA ALA A 115 7.54 1.38 6.85
C ALA A 115 6.06 1.79 6.72
N LYS A 116 5.31 1.11 5.83
CA LYS A 116 3.86 1.34 5.68
C LYS A 116 3.09 0.94 6.94
N LEU A 117 3.48 -0.15 7.59
CA LEU A 117 2.89 -0.56 8.87
C LEU A 117 3.09 0.52 9.93
N ASP A 118 4.29 1.07 10.05
CA ASP A 118 4.60 2.14 10.99
C ASP A 118 3.79 3.41 10.69
N ASP A 119 3.64 3.78 9.41
CA ASP A 119 2.82 4.91 8.99
C ASP A 119 1.35 4.74 9.37
N LEU A 120 0.80 3.53 9.16
CA LEU A 120 -0.58 3.21 9.55
C LEU A 120 -0.78 3.31 11.07
N LEU A 121 0.19 2.84 11.84
CA LEU A 121 0.13 2.91 13.30
C LEU A 121 0.16 4.35 13.79
N LYS A 122 1.00 5.21 13.21
CA LYS A 122 1.01 6.64 13.54
C LYS A 122 -0.34 7.29 13.30
N LYS A 123 -0.98 7.00 12.16
CA LYS A 123 -2.31 7.51 11.85
C LYS A 123 -3.35 6.99 12.84
N PHE A 124 -3.27 5.72 13.20
CA PHE A 124 -4.16 5.10 14.17
C PHE A 124 -4.02 5.73 15.56
N GLU A 125 -2.81 5.96 16.02
CA GLU A 125 -2.52 6.63 17.28
C GLU A 125 -3.07 8.05 17.31
N GLN A 126 -2.93 8.81 16.23
CA GLN A 126 -3.47 10.16 16.09
C GLN A 126 -5.01 10.15 16.19
N ILE A 127 -5.68 9.22 15.52
CA ILE A 127 -7.14 9.07 15.58
C ILE A 127 -7.59 8.74 17.00
N THR A 128 -6.90 7.82 17.68
CA THR A 128 -7.19 7.42 19.06
C THR A 128 -6.98 8.58 20.01
N ALA A 129 -5.90 9.34 19.87
CA ALA A 129 -5.61 10.50 20.71
C ALA A 129 -6.67 11.60 20.54
N VAL A 130 -7.10 11.88 19.30
CA VAL A 130 -8.17 12.86 19.02
C VAL A 130 -9.49 12.40 19.66
N SER A 131 -9.85 11.14 19.53
CA SER A 131 -11.05 10.57 20.14
C SER A 131 -11.01 10.68 21.68
N ALA A 132 -9.89 10.37 22.30
CA ALA A 132 -9.70 10.50 23.76
C ALA A 132 -9.83 11.97 24.21
N SER A 133 -9.25 12.91 23.48
CA SER A 133 -9.38 14.35 23.77
C SER A 133 -10.81 14.81 23.67
N THR A 134 -11.54 14.38 22.64
CA THR A 134 -12.96 14.70 22.43
C THR A 134 -13.82 14.15 23.57
N GLN A 135 -13.59 12.91 24.00
CA GLN A 135 -14.30 12.30 25.11
C GLN A 135 -14.05 13.05 26.43
N LYS A 136 -12.81 13.45 26.70
CA LYS A 136 -12.50 14.27 27.88
C LYS A 136 -13.23 15.61 27.84
N SER A 137 -13.34 16.24 26.68
CA SER A 137 -14.06 17.50 26.52
C SER A 137 -15.58 17.36 26.76
N LEU A 138 -16.14 16.18 26.51
CA LEU A 138 -17.57 15.88 26.70
C LEU A 138 -17.89 15.40 28.12
N ALA A 139 -16.89 15.17 28.97
CA ALA A 139 -17.05 14.65 30.33
C ALA A 139 -17.32 15.71 31.39
N PHE A 140 -17.63 16.93 30.99
CA PHE A 140 -18.00 18.01 31.91
C PHE A 140 -19.42 17.91 32.41
#